data_952379c2f987dc2a670e7a2d7b0cb42a
#
_entry.id   952379c2f987dc2a670e7a2d7b0cb42a
#
_cell.length_a   1.000
_cell.length_b   1.000
_cell.length_c   1.000
_cell.angle_alpha   90.00
_cell.angle_beta   90.00
_cell.angle_gamma   90.00
#
_symmetry.space_group_name_H-M   'P 1'
#
loop_
_entity.id
_entity.type
_entity.pdbx_description
1 polymer ?
#
loop_
_entity_poly.entity_id
_entity_poly.type
_entity_poly.pdbx_seq_one_letter_code
_entity_poly.pdbx_strand_id
1 'polypeptide(L)'
;EGEAGYRTAKDFMRMIMPSHAKLVKRYDEQMPLFARYQVESYLSGMFNPTVQLKSGGYIVIDTTEALVAVDVNSGRATKEGSIEDTATKTNLEAAEEVARQLRLRDLAGLIVIDFIDMDERKNNAAVEKMIKEKLKTDRARIQIGRISGFGLMEMSRQRLRPGMIEA
;
A
#
# COMPACT_ATOMS: atom_id res chain seq x y z
N GLU A 1 -21.08 4.70 -11.59
CA GLU A 1 -21.72 5.88 -12.16
C GLU A 1 -22.64 5.43 -13.32
N GLY A 2 -23.78 6.11 -13.49
CA GLY A 2 -24.74 5.79 -14.52
C GLY A 2 -25.74 4.71 -14.14
N GLU A 3 -26.87 4.65 -14.89
CA GLU A 3 -27.96 3.72 -14.61
C GLU A 3 -27.58 2.27 -14.87
N ALA A 4 -26.91 2.01 -15.99
CA ALA A 4 -26.52 0.66 -16.35
C ALA A 4 -25.56 0.03 -15.33
N GLY A 5 -24.57 0.79 -14.91
CA GLY A 5 -23.61 0.33 -13.88
C GLY A 5 -24.27 0.08 -12.54
N TYR A 6 -25.17 0.97 -12.13
CA TYR A 6 -25.93 0.81 -10.90
C TYR A 6 -26.78 -0.48 -10.93
N ARG A 7 -27.51 -0.72 -12.01
CA ARG A 7 -28.35 -1.93 -12.14
C ARG A 7 -27.52 -3.19 -12.13
N THR A 8 -26.44 -3.22 -12.90
CA THR A 8 -25.56 -4.38 -12.96
C THR A 8 -24.97 -4.71 -11.57
N ALA A 9 -24.48 -3.70 -10.87
CA ALA A 9 -23.92 -3.88 -9.53
C ALA A 9 -24.99 -4.34 -8.52
N LYS A 10 -26.17 -3.73 -8.58
CA LYS A 10 -27.26 -4.08 -7.66
C LYS A 10 -27.77 -5.49 -7.88
N ASP A 11 -27.97 -5.90 -9.12
CA ASP A 11 -28.42 -7.26 -9.45
C ASP A 11 -27.38 -8.30 -9.05
N PHE A 12 -26.10 -8.01 -9.30
CA PHE A 12 -25.01 -8.88 -8.85
C PHE A 12 -25.00 -9.01 -7.32
N MET A 13 -25.13 -7.91 -6.60
CA MET A 13 -25.15 -7.92 -5.14
C MET A 13 -26.35 -8.69 -4.58
N ARG A 14 -27.53 -8.57 -5.21
CA ARG A 14 -28.71 -9.36 -4.82
C ARG A 14 -28.48 -10.86 -4.98
N MET A 15 -27.70 -11.25 -5.99
CA MET A 15 -27.38 -12.64 -6.26
C MET A 15 -26.43 -13.23 -5.23
N ILE A 16 -25.36 -12.51 -4.88
CA ILE A 16 -24.29 -13.02 -4.01
C ILE A 16 -24.51 -12.68 -2.52
N MET A 17 -25.00 -11.49 -2.22
CA MET A 17 -25.21 -11.01 -0.84
C MET A 17 -26.46 -10.14 -0.75
N PRO A 18 -27.67 -10.75 -0.76
CA PRO A 18 -28.93 -9.99 -0.82
C PRO A 18 -29.08 -8.92 0.28
N SER A 19 -28.58 -9.19 1.48
CA SER A 19 -28.66 -8.24 2.60
C SER A 19 -27.87 -6.97 2.38
N HIS A 20 -26.90 -6.99 1.46
CA HIS A 20 -26.03 -5.85 1.15
C HIS A 20 -26.46 -5.10 -0.12
N ALA A 21 -27.50 -5.55 -0.82
CA ALA A 21 -27.97 -4.89 -2.04
C ALA A 21 -28.36 -3.42 -1.80
N LYS A 22 -28.85 -3.09 -0.62
CA LYS A 22 -29.22 -1.73 -0.21
C LYS A 22 -28.02 -0.78 -0.14
N LEU A 23 -26.80 -1.32 -0.04
CA LEU A 23 -25.57 -0.53 0.01
C LEU A 23 -25.13 -0.05 -1.38
N VAL A 24 -25.63 -0.67 -2.43
CA VAL A 24 -25.38 -0.24 -3.81
C VAL A 24 -26.26 0.95 -4.10
N LYS A 25 -25.65 2.09 -4.34
CA LYS A 25 -26.35 3.36 -4.59
C LYS A 25 -25.98 3.92 -5.95
N ARG A 26 -26.93 4.57 -6.59
CA ARG A 26 -26.70 5.29 -7.83
C ARG A 26 -25.98 6.60 -7.55
N TYR A 27 -24.95 6.88 -8.31
CA TYR A 27 -24.22 8.15 -8.23
C TYR A 27 -24.76 9.11 -9.28
N ASP A 28 -25.36 10.22 -8.84
CA ASP A 28 -26.05 11.19 -9.70
C ASP A 28 -25.44 12.59 -9.68
N GLU A 29 -24.33 12.80 -8.97
CA GLU A 29 -23.74 14.12 -8.82
C GLU A 29 -23.02 14.58 -10.11
N GLN A 30 -22.90 15.91 -10.28
CA GLN A 30 -22.29 16.49 -11.49
C GLN A 30 -20.80 16.20 -11.60
N MET A 31 -20.08 16.22 -10.48
CA MET A 31 -18.66 15.90 -10.50
C MET A 31 -18.46 14.41 -10.75
N PRO A 32 -17.64 14.01 -11.74
CA PRO A 32 -17.38 12.59 -11.98
C PRO A 32 -16.93 11.86 -10.73
N LEU A 33 -17.42 10.64 -10.53
CA LEU A 33 -17.21 9.87 -9.32
C LEU A 33 -15.72 9.71 -8.98
N PHE A 34 -14.91 9.34 -9.95
CA PHE A 34 -13.47 9.14 -9.74
C PHE A 34 -12.74 10.44 -9.45
N ALA A 35 -13.18 11.56 -10.05
CA ALA A 35 -12.62 12.87 -9.74
C ALA A 35 -12.96 13.28 -8.31
N ARG A 36 -14.20 13.07 -7.86
CA ARG A 36 -14.65 13.40 -6.51
C ARG A 36 -13.81 12.71 -5.43
N TYR A 37 -13.50 11.44 -5.62
CA TYR A 37 -12.73 10.66 -4.65
C TYR A 37 -11.24 10.60 -4.98
N GLN A 38 -10.78 11.46 -5.90
CA GLN A 38 -9.36 11.58 -6.27
C GLN A 38 -8.74 10.29 -6.83
N VAL A 39 -9.57 9.39 -7.37
CA VAL A 39 -9.10 8.12 -7.92
C VAL A 39 -8.17 8.33 -9.10
N GLU A 40 -8.49 9.31 -9.98
CA GLU A 40 -7.64 9.61 -11.13
C GLU A 40 -6.24 10.07 -10.72
N SER A 41 -6.14 10.87 -9.65
CA SER A 41 -4.86 11.31 -9.11
C SER A 41 -4.05 10.13 -8.56
N TYR A 42 -4.69 9.21 -7.85
CA TYR A 42 -4.04 8.00 -7.36
C TYR A 42 -3.57 7.10 -8.49
N LEU A 43 -4.39 6.93 -9.53
CA LEU A 43 -4.00 6.12 -10.70
C LEU A 43 -2.82 6.74 -11.45
N SER A 44 -2.82 8.05 -11.62
CA SER A 44 -1.68 8.77 -12.22
C SER A 44 -0.43 8.62 -11.38
N GLY A 45 -0.58 8.65 -10.04
CA GLY A 45 0.52 8.49 -9.09
C GLY A 45 1.15 7.10 -9.08
N MET A 46 0.48 6.08 -9.64
CA MET A 46 1.03 4.71 -9.69
C MET A 46 2.38 4.60 -10.41
N PHE A 47 2.68 5.54 -11.29
CA PHE A 47 3.93 5.54 -12.03
C PHE A 47 5.02 6.39 -11.36
N ASN A 48 4.69 7.12 -10.30
CA ASN A 48 5.67 7.90 -9.55
C ASN A 48 6.41 6.98 -8.57
N PRO A 49 7.74 6.88 -8.63
CA PRO A 49 8.48 6.04 -7.70
C PRO A 49 8.42 6.55 -6.26
N THR A 50 8.20 7.85 -6.04
CA THR A 50 8.19 8.46 -4.71
C THR A 50 6.76 8.58 -4.19
N VAL A 51 6.54 8.13 -2.95
CA VAL A 51 5.26 8.26 -2.25
C VAL A 51 5.48 8.96 -0.92
N GLN A 52 4.76 10.06 -0.69
CA GLN A 52 4.85 10.84 0.54
C GLN A 52 4.13 10.15 1.69
N LEU A 53 4.68 10.29 2.90
CA LEU A 53 4.09 9.83 4.15
C LEU A 53 3.54 11.01 4.94
N LYS A 54 2.61 10.71 5.86
CA LYS A 54 1.89 11.75 6.62
C LYS A 54 2.80 12.64 7.47
N SER A 55 3.87 12.07 8.03
CA SER A 55 4.80 12.81 8.89
C SER A 55 5.86 13.60 8.14
N GLY A 56 5.80 13.60 6.81
CA GLY A 56 6.78 14.29 5.96
C GLY A 56 7.90 13.40 5.43
N GLY A 57 7.98 12.15 5.89
CA GLY A 57 8.85 11.15 5.30
C GLY A 57 8.32 10.71 3.94
N TYR A 58 9.06 9.85 3.27
CA TYR A 58 8.65 9.31 1.99
C TYR A 58 9.28 7.94 1.73
N ILE A 59 8.67 7.19 0.84
CA ILE A 59 9.22 5.94 0.33
C ILE A 59 9.54 6.09 -1.14
N VAL A 60 10.56 5.39 -1.61
CA VAL A 60 10.93 5.32 -3.02
C VAL A 60 10.84 3.87 -3.46
N ILE A 61 10.03 3.62 -4.48
CA ILE A 61 9.81 2.28 -5.04
C ILE A 61 10.56 2.17 -6.35
N ASP A 62 11.52 1.27 -6.41
CA ASP A 62 12.32 1.03 -7.60
C ASP A 62 12.19 -0.42 -8.02
N THR A 63 11.75 -0.64 -9.26
CA THR A 63 11.57 -1.97 -9.83
C THR A 63 12.74 -2.29 -10.73
N THR A 64 13.53 -3.27 -10.32
CA THR A 64 14.65 -3.77 -11.11
C THR A 64 14.24 -5.06 -11.82
N GLU A 65 15.10 -5.58 -12.68
CA GLU A 65 14.87 -6.85 -13.33
C GLU A 65 14.73 -8.01 -12.31
N ALA A 66 15.51 -7.95 -11.23
CA ALA A 66 15.58 -9.03 -10.25
C ALA A 66 14.60 -8.89 -9.10
N LEU A 67 14.29 -7.66 -8.66
CA LEU A 67 13.49 -7.43 -7.47
C LEU A 67 12.90 -6.04 -7.45
N VAL A 68 11.97 -5.83 -6.52
CA VAL A 68 11.43 -4.51 -6.16
C VAL A 68 12.14 -4.05 -4.89
N ALA A 69 12.77 -2.89 -4.95
CA ALA A 69 13.40 -2.27 -3.79
C ALA A 69 12.54 -1.10 -3.31
N VAL A 70 12.33 -1.02 -2.01
CA VAL A 70 11.61 0.08 -1.36
C VAL A 70 12.54 0.71 -0.33
N ASP A 71 12.84 1.98 -0.50
CA ASP A 71 13.68 2.75 0.41
C ASP A 71 12.81 3.69 1.25
N VAL A 72 13.00 3.64 2.57
CA VAL A 72 12.23 4.47 3.52
C VAL A 72 13.11 5.63 3.96
N ASN A 73 12.60 6.85 3.80
CA ASN A 73 13.31 8.06 4.15
C ASN A 73 12.49 8.89 5.14
N SER A 74 13.15 9.35 6.21
CA SER A 74 12.53 10.28 7.16
C SER A 74 12.49 11.69 6.59
N GLY A 75 11.46 12.44 6.98
CA GLY A 75 11.37 13.85 6.63
C GLY A 75 12.24 14.72 7.53
N ARG A 76 12.12 16.03 7.36
CA ARG A 76 12.86 17.03 8.14
C ARG A 76 12.40 17.18 9.58
N ALA A 77 11.35 16.47 9.99
CA ALA A 77 10.75 16.59 11.31
C ALA A 77 11.57 15.86 12.37
N THR A 78 12.77 16.34 12.64
CA THR A 78 13.66 15.80 13.67
C THR A 78 13.45 16.44 15.04
N LYS A 79 12.40 17.27 15.21
CA LYS A 79 12.26 18.13 16.38
C LYS A 79 11.49 17.52 17.55
N GLU A 80 10.85 16.38 17.35
CA GLU A 80 10.01 15.77 18.39
C GLU A 80 10.54 14.39 18.76
N GLY A 81 11.07 14.27 19.97
CA GLY A 81 11.52 13.01 20.52
C GLY A 81 12.92 12.61 20.05
N SER A 82 13.25 11.36 20.28
CA SER A 82 14.53 10.79 19.92
C SER A 82 14.60 10.40 18.45
N ILE A 83 15.80 10.18 17.94
CA ILE A 83 16.03 9.64 16.59
C ILE A 83 15.33 8.29 16.43
N GLU A 84 15.36 7.47 17.49
CA GLU A 84 14.69 6.17 17.52
C GLU A 84 13.17 6.30 17.35
N ASP A 85 12.53 7.22 18.07
CA ASP A 85 11.08 7.45 17.98
C ASP A 85 10.67 7.96 16.59
N THR A 86 11.47 8.85 16.01
CA THR A 86 11.24 9.36 14.65
C THR A 86 11.35 8.23 13.62
N ALA A 87 12.40 7.41 13.74
CA ALA A 87 12.59 6.26 12.85
C ALA A 87 11.43 5.27 12.95
N THR A 88 11.01 4.96 14.16
CA THR A 88 9.90 4.03 14.41
C THR A 88 8.61 4.56 13.81
N LYS A 89 8.28 5.82 14.03
CA LYS A 89 7.08 6.45 13.48
C LYS A 89 7.07 6.41 11.95
N THR A 90 8.17 6.81 11.33
CA THR A 90 8.30 6.81 9.88
C THR A 90 8.19 5.38 9.32
N ASN A 91 8.84 4.42 9.96
CA ASN A 91 8.78 3.02 9.54
C ASN A 91 7.37 2.42 9.66
N LEU A 92 6.61 2.78 10.70
CA LEU A 92 5.22 2.33 10.85
C LEU A 92 4.34 2.90 9.73
N GLU A 93 4.49 4.18 9.42
CA GLU A 93 3.78 4.80 8.29
C GLU A 93 4.18 4.15 6.97
N ALA A 94 5.48 3.90 6.79
CA ALA A 94 6.01 3.25 5.59
C ALA A 94 5.46 1.83 5.43
N ALA A 95 5.39 1.06 6.52
CA ALA A 95 4.86 -0.30 6.49
C ALA A 95 3.41 -0.32 5.98
N GLU A 96 2.58 0.59 6.48
CA GLU A 96 1.19 0.74 6.03
C GLU A 96 1.13 1.15 4.55
N GLU A 97 1.92 2.13 4.15
CA GLU A 97 1.90 2.62 2.77
C GLU A 97 2.48 1.61 1.78
N VAL A 98 3.52 0.88 2.15
CA VAL A 98 4.08 -0.19 1.30
C VAL A 98 3.00 -1.25 1.03
N ALA A 99 2.31 -1.70 2.06
CA ALA A 99 1.23 -2.69 1.90
C ALA A 99 0.16 -2.19 0.93
N ARG A 100 -0.19 -0.91 1.00
CA ARG A 100 -1.14 -0.28 0.09
C ARG A 100 -0.60 -0.21 -1.33
N GLN A 101 0.65 0.19 -1.52
CA GLN A 101 1.28 0.30 -2.84
C GLN A 101 1.48 -1.07 -3.51
N LEU A 102 1.76 -2.11 -2.74
CA LEU A 102 1.86 -3.46 -3.29
C LEU A 102 0.55 -3.88 -3.97
N ARG A 103 -0.59 -3.57 -3.36
CA ARG A 103 -1.91 -3.85 -3.94
C ARG A 103 -2.23 -2.93 -5.11
N LEU A 104 -2.02 -1.62 -4.92
CA LEU A 104 -2.36 -0.60 -5.92
C LEU A 104 -1.60 -0.80 -7.22
N ARG A 105 -0.29 -1.10 -7.13
CA ARG A 105 0.60 -1.29 -8.28
C ARG A 105 0.74 -2.75 -8.70
N ASP A 106 0.15 -3.69 -7.95
CA ASP A 106 0.31 -5.13 -8.14
C ASP A 106 1.79 -5.54 -8.23
N LEU A 107 2.59 -5.05 -7.30
CA LEU A 107 4.02 -5.37 -7.25
C LEU A 107 4.22 -6.82 -6.83
N ALA A 108 5.10 -7.52 -7.52
CA ALA A 108 5.26 -8.96 -7.34
C ALA A 108 6.72 -9.41 -7.46
N GLY A 109 6.96 -10.65 -7.08
CA GLY A 109 8.28 -11.24 -7.00
C GLY A 109 8.93 -10.94 -5.66
N LEU A 110 10.25 -10.87 -5.65
CA LEU A 110 11.00 -10.54 -4.44
C LEU A 110 10.93 -9.03 -4.19
N ILE A 111 10.58 -8.66 -2.98
CA ILE A 111 10.46 -7.27 -2.53
C ILE A 111 11.35 -7.10 -1.32
N VAL A 112 12.22 -6.10 -1.38
CA VAL A 112 13.13 -5.77 -0.27
C VAL A 112 12.83 -4.36 0.19
N ILE A 113 12.53 -4.20 1.48
CA ILE A 113 12.23 -2.93 2.09
C ILE A 113 13.40 -2.53 2.98
N ASP A 114 13.98 -1.37 2.71
CA ASP A 114 15.06 -0.80 3.51
C ASP A 114 14.45 0.19 4.51
N PHE A 115 14.12 -0.34 5.71
CA PHE A 115 13.61 0.49 6.79
C PHE A 115 14.72 1.32 7.42
N ILE A 116 14.35 2.44 8.03
CA ILE A 116 15.28 3.25 8.81
C ILE A 116 15.76 2.42 10.01
N ASP A 117 17.04 2.46 10.29
CA ASP A 117 17.64 1.68 11.38
C ASP A 117 16.98 2.02 12.72
N MET A 118 16.65 0.97 13.46
CA MET A 118 16.11 1.05 14.81
C MET A 118 16.91 0.13 15.73
N ASP A 119 17.29 0.64 16.89
CA ASP A 119 18.12 -0.12 17.83
C ASP A 119 17.32 -1.10 18.68
N GLU A 120 16.06 -0.76 18.97
CA GLU A 120 15.24 -1.55 19.88
C GLU A 120 14.47 -2.65 19.16
N ARG A 121 14.58 -3.89 19.67
CA ARG A 121 13.86 -5.04 19.13
C ARG A 121 12.34 -4.87 19.13
N LYS A 122 11.80 -4.20 20.16
CA LYS A 122 10.36 -3.92 20.24
C LYS A 122 9.87 -3.05 19.09
N ASN A 123 10.70 -2.12 18.62
CA ASN A 123 10.36 -1.24 17.52
C ASN A 123 10.41 -2.00 16.19
N ASN A 124 11.43 -2.85 15.99
CA ASN A 124 11.47 -3.75 14.84
C ASN A 124 10.24 -4.67 14.81
N ALA A 125 9.89 -5.24 15.96
CA ALA A 125 8.71 -6.11 16.07
C ALA A 125 7.41 -5.36 15.78
N ALA A 126 7.30 -4.10 16.21
CA ALA A 126 6.12 -3.28 15.94
C ALA A 126 5.94 -3.01 14.44
N VAL A 127 7.02 -2.72 13.73
CA VAL A 127 6.99 -2.50 12.28
C VAL A 127 6.63 -3.79 11.54
N GLU A 128 7.22 -4.92 11.93
CA GLU A 128 6.90 -6.24 11.38
C GLU A 128 5.41 -6.57 11.55
N LYS A 129 4.88 -6.31 12.74
CA LYS A 129 3.47 -6.52 13.05
C LYS A 129 2.57 -5.61 12.21
N MET A 130 2.94 -4.35 12.06
CA MET A 130 2.16 -3.38 11.27
C MET A 130 2.01 -3.84 9.82
N ILE A 131 3.11 -4.21 9.17
CA ILE A 131 3.05 -4.63 7.77
C ILE A 131 2.26 -5.94 7.61
N LYS A 132 2.42 -6.89 8.52
CA LYS A 132 1.64 -8.14 8.50
C LYS A 132 0.14 -7.87 8.63
N GLU A 133 -0.24 -6.96 9.54
CA GLU A 133 -1.64 -6.58 9.73
C GLU A 133 -2.22 -5.93 8.46
N LYS A 134 -1.48 -5.03 7.85
CA LYS A 134 -1.94 -4.32 6.65
C LYS A 134 -1.97 -5.21 5.42
N LEU A 135 -1.20 -6.28 5.38
CA LEU A 135 -1.21 -7.26 4.28
C LEU A 135 -2.34 -8.29 4.40
N LYS A 136 -3.05 -8.38 5.52
CA LYS A 136 -4.14 -9.36 5.70
C LYS A 136 -5.26 -9.22 4.68
N THR A 137 -5.50 -8.01 4.19
CA THR A 137 -6.55 -7.75 3.19
C THR A 137 -6.08 -7.96 1.76
N ASP A 138 -4.81 -8.26 1.55
CA ASP A 138 -4.27 -8.53 0.24
C ASP A 138 -4.68 -9.93 -0.22
N ARG A 139 -5.21 -10.02 -1.43
CA ARG A 139 -5.66 -11.28 -2.03
C ARG A 139 -4.51 -12.10 -2.61
N ALA A 140 -3.35 -11.50 -2.78
CA ALA A 140 -2.17 -12.16 -3.29
C ALA A 140 -1.54 -13.07 -2.23
N ARG A 141 -0.87 -14.11 -2.68
CA ARG A 141 -0.08 -14.96 -1.81
C ARG A 141 1.22 -14.25 -1.45
N ILE A 142 1.47 -14.08 -0.15
CA ILE A 142 2.61 -13.33 0.37
C ILE A 142 3.36 -14.19 1.38
N GLN A 143 4.68 -14.17 1.27
CA GLN A 143 5.59 -14.69 2.29
C GLN A 143 6.42 -13.51 2.78
N ILE A 144 6.52 -13.35 4.09
CA ILE A 144 7.20 -12.20 4.70
C ILE A 144 8.19 -12.66 5.76
N GLY A 145 9.40 -12.08 5.72
CA GLY A 145 10.44 -12.32 6.71
C GLY A 145 10.41 -11.30 7.84
N ARG A 146 11.47 -11.31 8.62
CA ARG A 146 11.71 -10.33 9.69
C ARG A 146 12.65 -9.24 9.19
N ILE A 147 12.70 -8.15 9.95
CA ILE A 147 13.70 -7.11 9.71
C ILE A 147 15.06 -7.65 10.18
N SER A 148 16.03 -7.69 9.26
CA SER A 148 17.37 -8.21 9.54
C SER A 148 18.20 -7.21 10.36
N GLY A 149 19.39 -7.65 10.79
CA GLY A 149 20.36 -6.77 11.45
C GLY A 149 20.83 -5.60 10.58
N PHE A 150 20.60 -5.67 9.27
CA PHE A 150 20.90 -4.58 8.33
C PHE A 150 19.72 -3.63 8.10
N GLY A 151 18.60 -3.84 8.80
CA GLY A 151 17.40 -3.03 8.63
C GLY A 151 16.55 -3.42 7.42
N LEU A 152 16.87 -4.54 6.76
CA LEU A 152 16.18 -4.98 5.55
C LEU A 152 15.10 -6.02 5.86
N MET A 153 13.93 -5.84 5.25
CA MET A 153 12.87 -6.85 5.27
C MET A 153 12.68 -7.43 3.87
N GLU A 154 12.78 -8.74 3.77
CA GLU A 154 12.53 -9.45 2.52
C GLU A 154 11.13 -10.05 2.54
N MET A 155 10.44 -9.95 1.41
CA MET A 155 9.16 -10.59 1.22
C MET A 155 9.00 -11.03 -0.23
N SER A 156 8.06 -11.93 -0.46
CA SER A 156 7.64 -12.29 -1.81
C SER A 156 6.14 -12.11 -1.94
N ARG A 157 5.71 -11.64 -3.08
CA ARG A 157 4.29 -11.47 -3.40
C ARG A 157 4.00 -12.02 -4.78
N GLN A 158 2.96 -12.80 -4.91
CA GLN A 158 2.54 -13.36 -6.18
C GLN A 158 1.66 -12.35 -6.92
N ARG A 159 1.95 -12.14 -8.21
CA ARG A 159 1.20 -11.20 -9.03
C ARG A 159 -0.22 -11.71 -9.28
N LEU A 160 -1.20 -10.83 -9.16
CA LEU A 160 -2.61 -11.15 -9.41
C LEU A 160 -2.99 -11.01 -10.88
N ARG A 161 -2.31 -10.14 -11.62
CA ARG A 161 -2.61 -9.83 -13.04
C ARG A 161 -1.33 -9.75 -13.84
N PRO A 162 -1.39 -9.95 -15.18
CA PRO A 162 -0.23 -9.69 -16.04
C PRO A 162 0.23 -8.23 -15.90
N GLY A 163 1.54 -8.02 -15.95
CA GLY A 163 2.10 -6.67 -15.91
C GLY A 163 1.65 -5.85 -17.12
N MET A 164 1.63 -4.53 -16.97
CA MET A 164 1.22 -3.63 -18.07
C MET A 164 2.09 -3.77 -19.32
N ILE A 165 3.32 -4.20 -19.16
CA ILE A 165 4.25 -4.43 -20.27
C ILE A 165 3.96 -5.78 -20.97
N GLU A 166 3.32 -6.69 -20.26
CA GLU A 166 2.96 -8.03 -20.78
C GLU A 166 1.56 -8.07 -21.38
N ALA A 167 0.79 -7.02 -21.14
CA ALA A 167 -0.56 -6.88 -21.67
C ALA A 167 -0.57 -6.04 -22.95
#